data_5be2d4bf371eba5ea2fd62504808a772
#
_entry.id   5be2d4bf371eba5ea2fd62504808a772
#
_cell.length_a   1.000
_cell.length_b   1.000
_cell.length_c   1.000
_cell.angle_alpha   90.00
_cell.angle_beta   90.00
_cell.angle_gamma   90.00
#
_symmetry.space_group_name_H-M   'P 1'
#
loop_
_entity.id
_entity.type
_entity.pdbx_description
1 polymer ?
#
loop_
_entity_poly.entity_id
_entity_poly.type
_entity_poly.pdbx_seq_one_letter_code
_entity_poly.pdbx_strand_id
1 'polypeptide(L)'
;TWQTSDPFPERGTGEATLAERTDGTIYYNTRCHWDQNPQPTRRRAAVSEDDGATWKDFKVVDVLPDGLQHRAYGCMGGLVRLPIQGRDIFCFSNIDTAGEQRERVTVWVSFDGGETWPVKRLVESGPSAYSSLNAGRPKTPSEGQIYLHYEAGSGSKLARFNLAWLLGGERTGDGKVPAWATQL
;
A
#
# COMPACT_ATOMS: atom_id res chain seq x y z
N THR A 1 -18.44 3.28 -22.60
CA THR A 1 -17.23 3.10 -23.44
C THR A 1 -16.18 2.42 -22.57
N TRP A 2 -15.47 1.44 -23.12
CA TRP A 2 -14.37 0.73 -22.41
C TRP A 2 -13.07 1.01 -23.16
N GLN A 3 -11.99 1.22 -22.39
CA GLN A 3 -10.64 1.42 -22.92
C GLN A 3 -9.61 0.91 -21.90
N THR A 4 -8.38 0.64 -22.34
CA THR A 4 -7.25 0.24 -21.50
C THR A 4 -6.22 1.35 -21.44
N SER A 5 -5.42 1.32 -20.36
CA SER A 5 -4.21 2.14 -20.24
C SER A 5 -3.08 1.63 -21.13
N ASP A 6 -2.05 2.45 -21.26
CA ASP A 6 -0.73 1.96 -21.59
C ASP A 6 -0.21 0.98 -20.52
N PRO A 7 0.69 0.04 -20.88
CA PRO A 7 1.35 -0.80 -19.89
C PRO A 7 2.11 0.02 -18.84
N PHE A 8 2.24 -0.53 -17.63
CA PHE A 8 3.13 0.05 -16.62
C PHE A 8 4.58 0.14 -17.19
N PRO A 9 5.31 1.24 -16.92
CA PRO A 9 6.57 1.55 -17.61
C PRO A 9 7.75 0.63 -17.28
N GLU A 10 7.61 -0.33 -16.37
CA GLU A 10 8.66 -1.29 -16.03
C GLU A 10 8.20 -2.73 -16.21
N ARG A 11 9.07 -3.58 -16.77
CA ARG A 11 8.82 -5.02 -16.92
C ARG A 11 8.87 -5.75 -15.58
N GLY A 12 8.24 -6.93 -15.52
CA GLY A 12 8.22 -7.78 -14.33
C GLY A 12 7.30 -7.25 -13.24
N THR A 13 6.45 -6.28 -13.55
CA THR A 13 5.42 -5.76 -12.66
C THR A 13 4.07 -6.42 -12.92
N GLY A 14 3.24 -6.47 -11.89
CA GLY A 14 1.90 -7.05 -11.90
C GLY A 14 1.35 -7.10 -10.47
N GLU A 15 0.16 -7.66 -10.27
CA GLU A 15 -0.48 -7.65 -8.94
C GLU A 15 -0.49 -6.25 -8.33
N ALA A 16 -1.09 -5.33 -9.06
CA ALA A 16 -1.12 -3.92 -8.76
C ALA A 16 -2.39 -3.50 -8.03
N THR A 17 -2.29 -2.37 -7.38
CA THR A 17 -3.40 -1.67 -6.75
C THR A 17 -3.27 -0.18 -7.02
N LEU A 18 -4.40 0.52 -7.03
CA LEU A 18 -4.43 1.94 -7.32
C LEU A 18 -5.40 2.69 -6.41
N ALA A 19 -5.15 3.99 -6.25
CA ALA A 19 -6.03 4.90 -5.54
C ALA A 19 -6.03 6.27 -6.22
N GLU A 20 -7.20 6.87 -6.34
CA GLU A 20 -7.38 8.22 -6.84
C GLU A 20 -7.10 9.23 -5.72
N ARG A 21 -6.32 10.27 -6.03
CA ARG A 21 -6.05 11.42 -5.16
C ARG A 21 -7.19 12.44 -5.23
N THR A 22 -7.20 13.40 -4.32
CA THR A 22 -8.20 14.47 -4.27
C THR A 22 -8.20 15.39 -5.48
N ASP A 23 -7.10 15.46 -6.19
CA ASP A 23 -6.94 16.25 -7.42
C ASP A 23 -7.33 15.47 -8.69
N GLY A 24 -7.76 14.21 -8.56
CA GLY A 24 -8.13 13.34 -9.65
C GLY A 24 -6.98 12.53 -10.25
N THR A 25 -5.74 12.76 -9.81
CA THR A 25 -4.63 11.91 -10.26
C THR A 25 -4.73 10.50 -9.68
N ILE A 26 -4.25 9.51 -10.40
CA ILE A 26 -4.29 8.10 -9.99
C ILE A 26 -2.89 7.66 -9.60
N TYR A 27 -2.73 7.28 -8.32
CA TYR A 27 -1.52 6.63 -7.85
C TYR A 27 -1.62 5.12 -8.09
N TYR A 28 -0.63 4.57 -8.76
CA TYR A 28 -0.49 3.15 -9.08
C TYR A 28 0.66 2.55 -8.28
N ASN A 29 0.41 1.45 -7.57
CA ASN A 29 1.43 0.72 -6.82
C ASN A 29 1.41 -0.74 -7.24
N THR A 30 2.56 -1.26 -7.67
CA THR A 30 2.65 -2.60 -8.22
C THR A 30 3.75 -3.42 -7.57
N ARG A 31 3.51 -4.72 -7.49
CA ARG A 31 4.52 -5.72 -7.17
C ARG A 31 5.56 -5.77 -8.29
N CYS A 32 6.82 -5.94 -7.90
CA CYS A 32 7.91 -6.25 -8.78
C CYS A 32 8.34 -7.70 -8.50
N HIS A 33 8.03 -8.61 -9.43
CA HIS A 33 8.27 -10.04 -9.26
C HIS A 33 9.22 -10.63 -10.31
N TRP A 34 9.99 -9.79 -10.94
CA TRP A 34 11.01 -10.26 -11.88
C TRP A 34 12.32 -10.51 -11.13
N ASP A 35 12.81 -11.73 -11.21
CA ASP A 35 14.04 -12.20 -10.57
C ASP A 35 15.31 -11.51 -11.08
N GLN A 36 15.26 -10.91 -12.26
CA GLN A 36 16.36 -10.13 -12.86
C GLN A 36 16.32 -8.63 -12.52
N ASN A 37 15.35 -8.19 -11.75
CA ASN A 37 15.31 -6.78 -11.36
C ASN A 37 16.50 -6.40 -10.46
N PRO A 38 17.07 -5.21 -10.67
CA PRO A 38 18.09 -4.73 -9.77
C PRO A 38 17.58 -4.59 -8.34
N GLN A 39 18.42 -4.92 -7.40
CA GLN A 39 18.13 -4.82 -5.98
C GLN A 39 18.10 -3.36 -5.52
N PRO A 40 17.30 -3.02 -4.52
CA PRO A 40 16.48 -3.89 -3.67
C PRO A 40 15.12 -4.23 -4.30
N THR A 41 14.53 -5.38 -3.90
CA THR A 41 13.16 -5.73 -4.26
C THR A 41 12.19 -4.86 -3.46
N ARG A 42 11.64 -3.87 -4.13
CA ARG A 42 10.73 -2.87 -3.57
C ARG A 42 9.52 -2.70 -4.47
N ARG A 43 8.46 -2.16 -3.92
CA ARG A 43 7.28 -1.77 -4.70
C ARG A 43 7.66 -0.71 -5.75
N ARG A 44 6.93 -0.73 -6.85
CA ARG A 44 7.04 0.26 -7.92
C ARG A 44 5.78 1.11 -7.94
N ALA A 45 5.94 2.39 -8.18
CA ALA A 45 4.83 3.31 -8.28
C ALA A 45 4.95 4.19 -9.53
N ALA A 46 3.81 4.64 -10.00
CA ALA A 46 3.67 5.65 -11.04
C ALA A 46 2.38 6.43 -10.83
N VAL A 47 2.23 7.53 -11.53
CA VAL A 47 1.05 8.40 -11.46
C VAL A 47 0.45 8.58 -12.85
N SER A 48 -0.87 8.66 -12.92
CA SER A 48 -1.61 9.09 -14.11
C SER A 48 -2.33 10.40 -13.83
N GLU A 49 -2.30 11.32 -14.81
CA GLU A 49 -3.04 12.58 -14.79
C GLU A 49 -4.11 12.64 -15.91
N ASP A 50 -4.35 11.52 -16.57
CA ASP A 50 -5.24 11.38 -17.73
C ASP A 50 -6.21 10.20 -17.58
N ASP A 51 -6.83 10.10 -16.40
CA ASP A 51 -7.83 9.06 -16.07
C ASP A 51 -7.31 7.62 -16.24
N GLY A 52 -6.01 7.42 -16.02
CA GLY A 52 -5.38 6.10 -16.12
C GLY A 52 -4.98 5.70 -17.54
N ALA A 53 -4.97 6.61 -18.52
CA ALA A 53 -4.58 6.28 -19.88
C ALA A 53 -3.06 6.07 -19.99
N THR A 54 -2.25 6.96 -19.42
CA THR A 54 -0.79 6.87 -19.42
C THR A 54 -0.20 6.99 -18.00
N TRP A 55 1.05 6.55 -17.85
CA TRP A 55 1.76 6.51 -16.56
C TRP A 55 3.05 7.33 -16.62
N LYS A 56 3.27 8.16 -15.59
CA LYS A 56 4.46 8.99 -15.43
C LYS A 56 4.99 8.94 -13.99
N ASP A 57 6.08 9.66 -13.73
CA ASP A 57 6.70 9.76 -12.41
C ASP A 57 7.00 8.40 -11.77
N PHE A 58 7.50 7.47 -12.62
CA PHE A 58 7.91 6.15 -12.18
C PHE A 58 8.97 6.24 -11.08
N LYS A 59 8.74 5.49 -10.00
CA LYS A 59 9.71 5.41 -8.90
C LYS A 59 9.72 4.05 -8.22
N VAL A 60 10.85 3.73 -7.63
CA VAL A 60 11.01 2.69 -6.61
C VAL A 60 10.58 3.26 -5.26
N VAL A 61 9.75 2.56 -4.51
CA VAL A 61 9.29 2.99 -3.19
C VAL A 61 10.13 2.27 -2.13
N ASP A 62 11.22 2.88 -1.70
CA ASP A 62 12.28 2.24 -0.90
C ASP A 62 11.80 1.66 0.44
N VAL A 63 10.78 2.25 1.04
CA VAL A 63 10.25 1.82 2.35
C VAL A 63 9.16 0.75 2.25
N LEU A 64 8.67 0.46 1.05
CA LEU A 64 7.67 -0.59 0.84
C LEU A 64 8.35 -1.88 0.33
N PRO A 65 8.52 -2.88 1.19
CA PRO A 65 9.17 -4.13 0.79
C PRO A 65 8.31 -4.93 -0.19
N ASP A 66 8.97 -5.70 -1.04
CA ASP A 66 8.31 -6.60 -1.99
C ASP A 66 8.89 -8.02 -1.91
N GLY A 67 9.20 -8.45 -0.70
CA GLY A 67 9.71 -9.77 -0.39
C GLY A 67 11.22 -9.90 -0.47
N LEU A 68 11.66 -11.14 -0.51
CA LEU A 68 13.08 -11.48 -0.49
C LEU A 68 13.78 -11.05 -1.77
N GLN A 69 14.99 -10.54 -1.60
CA GLN A 69 15.87 -10.20 -2.71
C GLN A 69 16.19 -11.43 -3.57
N HIS A 70 16.30 -11.25 -4.87
CA HIS A 70 16.60 -12.31 -5.87
C HIS A 70 15.51 -13.37 -6.07
N ARG A 71 14.30 -13.18 -5.52
CA ARG A 71 13.17 -14.08 -5.74
C ARG A 71 11.87 -13.30 -5.94
N ALA A 72 11.02 -13.83 -6.79
CA ALA A 72 9.64 -13.34 -6.98
C ALA A 72 8.76 -13.71 -5.78
N TYR A 73 9.08 -13.21 -4.59
CA TYR A 73 8.50 -13.68 -3.34
C TYR A 73 7.51 -12.70 -2.69
N GLY A 74 7.37 -11.51 -3.23
CA GLY A 74 6.41 -10.52 -2.77
C GLY A 74 4.96 -11.01 -2.84
N CYS A 75 4.05 -10.16 -2.40
CA CYS A 75 2.61 -10.44 -2.39
C CYS A 75 1.86 -9.30 -3.06
N MET A 76 0.66 -9.59 -3.55
CA MET A 76 -0.30 -8.54 -3.82
C MET A 76 -0.62 -7.82 -2.52
N GLY A 77 -0.37 -6.52 -2.49
CA GLY A 77 -0.69 -5.64 -1.38
C GLY A 77 -2.03 -4.93 -1.57
N GLY A 78 -2.69 -4.60 -0.47
CA GLY A 78 -3.88 -3.74 -0.50
C GLY A 78 -3.50 -2.27 -0.46
N LEU A 79 -4.25 -1.43 -1.16
CA LEU A 79 -4.16 0.02 -1.07
C LEU A 79 -5.55 0.60 -0.91
N VAL A 80 -5.71 1.55 -0.01
CA VAL A 80 -6.96 2.30 0.14
C VAL A 80 -6.66 3.75 0.49
N ARG A 81 -7.39 4.67 -0.12
CA ARG A 81 -7.47 6.05 0.32
C ARG A 81 -8.54 6.16 1.39
N LEU A 82 -8.21 6.76 2.54
CA LEU A 82 -9.19 6.99 3.59
C LEU A 82 -10.16 8.11 3.19
N PRO A 83 -11.46 7.95 3.46
CA PRO A 83 -12.48 8.92 3.05
C PRO A 83 -12.51 10.15 3.96
N ILE A 84 -11.37 10.81 4.12
CA ILE A 84 -11.22 12.04 4.87
C ILE A 84 -11.19 13.20 3.88
N GLN A 85 -12.15 14.12 4.00
CA GLN A 85 -12.33 15.19 3.04
C GLN A 85 -11.09 16.06 2.88
N GLY A 86 -10.69 16.32 1.65
CA GLY A 86 -9.53 17.16 1.30
C GLY A 86 -8.18 16.60 1.73
N ARG A 87 -8.08 15.27 1.97
CA ARG A 87 -6.86 14.62 2.40
C ARG A 87 -6.56 13.38 1.55
N ASP A 88 -5.32 13.24 1.16
CA ASP A 88 -4.81 12.06 0.47
C ASP A 88 -4.04 11.17 1.45
N ILE A 89 -4.80 10.59 2.39
CA ILE A 89 -4.26 9.62 3.34
C ILE A 89 -4.42 8.24 2.73
N PHE A 90 -3.30 7.59 2.42
CA PHE A 90 -3.28 6.23 1.92
C PHE A 90 -2.85 5.24 3.00
N CYS A 91 -3.50 4.10 3.03
CA CYS A 91 -3.02 2.92 3.75
C CYS A 91 -2.63 1.85 2.73
N PHE A 92 -1.44 1.28 2.89
CA PHE A 92 -0.94 0.19 2.07
C PHE A 92 -0.61 -1.00 2.97
N SER A 93 -1.04 -2.20 2.58
CA SER A 93 -0.77 -3.44 3.32
C SER A 93 0.08 -4.39 2.51
N ASN A 94 1.06 -5.03 3.15
CA ASN A 94 1.86 -6.10 2.56
C ASN A 94 2.58 -6.86 3.69
N ILE A 95 3.33 -7.90 3.34
CA ILE A 95 4.27 -8.55 4.24
C ILE A 95 5.50 -7.67 4.45
N ASP A 96 5.99 -7.59 5.70
CA ASP A 96 7.19 -6.84 6.09
C ASP A 96 8.28 -7.82 6.53
N THR A 97 8.78 -8.58 5.58
CA THR A 97 9.82 -9.59 5.82
C THR A 97 11.02 -9.40 4.89
N ALA A 98 12.20 -9.66 5.40
CA ALA A 98 13.42 -9.83 4.62
C ALA A 98 13.82 -11.32 4.55
N GLY A 99 13.07 -12.19 5.22
CA GLY A 99 13.30 -13.63 5.27
C GLY A 99 12.67 -14.38 4.10
N GLU A 100 12.79 -15.69 4.13
CA GLU A 100 12.25 -16.58 3.09
C GLU A 100 10.77 -16.91 3.27
N GLN A 101 10.18 -16.55 4.41
CA GLN A 101 8.79 -16.83 4.72
C GLN A 101 7.91 -15.64 4.43
N ARG A 102 6.68 -15.91 3.95
CA ARG A 102 5.63 -14.91 3.87
C ARG A 102 4.98 -14.78 5.24
N GLU A 103 5.29 -13.67 5.91
CA GLU A 103 4.86 -13.38 7.28
C GLU A 103 4.82 -11.88 7.55
N ARG A 104 4.37 -11.51 8.75
CA ARG A 104 4.43 -10.13 9.25
C ARG A 104 3.60 -9.15 8.42
N VAL A 105 2.30 -9.45 8.21
CA VAL A 105 1.42 -8.48 7.55
C VAL A 105 1.42 -7.15 8.31
N THR A 106 1.77 -6.11 7.60
CA THR A 106 2.01 -4.76 8.11
C THR A 106 1.23 -3.76 7.28
N VAL A 107 0.83 -2.66 7.89
CA VAL A 107 0.19 -1.54 7.20
C VAL A 107 1.08 -0.30 7.29
N TRP A 108 1.34 0.32 6.14
CA TRP A 108 2.01 1.61 6.02
C TRP A 108 0.98 2.72 5.80
N VAL A 109 1.30 3.93 6.24
CA VAL A 109 0.45 5.11 6.06
C VAL A 109 1.23 6.20 5.36
N SER A 110 0.63 6.76 4.32
CA SER A 110 1.04 7.98 3.64
C SER A 110 0.04 9.10 3.93
N PHE A 111 0.51 10.33 4.02
CA PHE A 111 -0.32 11.52 4.24
C PHE A 111 -0.27 12.52 3.07
N ASP A 112 0.39 12.14 2.00
CA ASP A 112 0.71 12.94 0.81
C ASP A 112 0.43 12.19 -0.49
N GLY A 113 -0.55 11.27 -0.46
CA GLY A 113 -1.00 10.55 -1.65
C GLY A 113 0.02 9.53 -2.19
N GLY A 114 0.85 8.93 -1.31
CA GLY A 114 1.81 7.91 -1.68
C GLY A 114 3.21 8.42 -2.01
N GLU A 115 3.49 9.71 -1.77
CA GLU A 115 4.84 10.26 -1.98
C GLU A 115 5.82 9.79 -0.89
N THR A 116 5.39 9.84 0.38
CA THR A 116 6.13 9.31 1.52
C THR A 116 5.26 8.42 2.40
N TRP A 117 5.91 7.52 3.15
CA TRP A 117 5.26 6.52 4.00
C TRP A 117 5.85 6.53 5.42
N PRO A 118 5.62 7.60 6.21
CA PRO A 118 6.32 7.85 7.46
C PRO A 118 5.99 6.92 8.62
N VAL A 119 4.91 6.13 8.51
CA VAL A 119 4.44 5.25 9.58
C VAL A 119 4.18 3.87 9.05
N LYS A 120 4.55 2.85 9.83
CA LYS A 120 4.09 1.48 9.63
C LYS A 120 3.66 0.84 10.94
N ARG A 121 2.72 -0.09 10.89
CA ARG A 121 2.34 -0.88 12.04
C ARG A 121 2.11 -2.34 11.67
N LEU A 122 2.78 -3.21 12.41
CA LEU A 122 2.58 -4.66 12.34
C LEU A 122 1.17 -5.02 12.83
N VAL A 123 0.44 -5.79 12.03
CA VAL A 123 -0.90 -6.31 12.38
C VAL A 123 -0.80 -7.71 12.98
N GLU A 124 -0.05 -8.59 12.33
CA GLU A 124 0.21 -9.94 12.82
C GLU A 124 1.62 -10.40 12.43
N SER A 125 2.34 -11.02 13.36
CA SER A 125 3.72 -11.47 13.16
C SER A 125 3.84 -12.83 12.49
N GLY A 126 2.77 -13.62 12.51
CA GLY A 126 2.76 -14.97 11.97
C GLY A 126 2.66 -15.04 10.45
N PRO A 127 2.51 -16.27 9.91
CA PRO A 127 2.36 -16.50 8.49
C PRO A 127 1.24 -15.64 7.90
N SER A 128 1.57 -14.90 6.87
CA SER A 128 0.63 -14.00 6.17
C SER A 128 1.14 -13.75 4.75
N ALA A 129 0.23 -13.50 3.80
CA ALA A 129 0.59 -13.35 2.42
C ALA A 129 -0.22 -12.22 1.74
N TYR A 130 -1.05 -12.54 0.77
CA TYR A 130 -1.82 -11.57 0.02
C TYR A 130 -2.80 -10.82 0.92
N SER A 131 -3.01 -9.55 0.64
CA SER A 131 -3.85 -8.70 1.47
C SER A 131 -4.67 -7.70 0.65
N SER A 132 -5.78 -7.27 1.23
CA SER A 132 -6.69 -6.28 0.67
C SER A 132 -7.18 -5.34 1.76
N LEU A 133 -7.26 -4.06 1.46
CA LEU A 133 -7.71 -3.01 2.36
C LEU A 133 -9.04 -2.40 1.91
N ASN A 134 -9.87 -2.06 2.89
CA ASN A 134 -11.06 -1.26 2.69
C ASN A 134 -11.22 -0.25 3.82
N ALA A 135 -11.79 0.93 3.50
CA ALA A 135 -12.15 1.93 4.49
C ALA A 135 -13.65 1.89 4.77
N GLY A 136 -14.02 2.11 6.02
CA GLY A 136 -15.41 2.26 6.43
C GLY A 136 -16.06 3.45 5.74
N ARG A 137 -17.29 3.26 5.30
CA ARG A 137 -18.05 4.29 4.58
C ARG A 137 -18.44 5.44 5.52
N PRO A 138 -18.22 6.70 5.11
CA PRO A 138 -18.71 7.86 5.86
C PRO A 138 -20.22 7.80 6.15
N LYS A 139 -20.64 8.34 7.29
CA LYS A 139 -22.02 8.38 7.77
C LYS A 139 -22.66 6.99 7.95
N THR A 140 -21.86 6.00 8.26
CA THR A 140 -22.31 4.64 8.65
C THR A 140 -21.64 4.22 9.95
N PRO A 141 -22.10 3.15 10.62
CA PRO A 141 -21.42 2.61 11.81
C PRO A 141 -19.99 2.18 11.62
N SER A 142 -19.52 2.05 10.37
CA SER A 142 -18.13 1.71 10.03
C SER A 142 -17.24 2.92 9.78
N GLU A 143 -17.77 4.15 9.90
CA GLU A 143 -16.97 5.36 9.71
C GLU A 143 -15.73 5.37 10.60
N GLY A 144 -14.58 5.74 10.03
CA GLY A 144 -13.28 5.74 10.70
C GLY A 144 -12.64 4.36 10.88
N GLN A 145 -13.31 3.27 10.51
CA GLN A 145 -12.73 1.93 10.55
C GLN A 145 -11.94 1.64 9.26
N ILE A 146 -10.90 0.83 9.41
CA ILE A 146 -10.10 0.28 8.32
C ILE A 146 -10.17 -1.24 8.47
N TYR A 147 -10.44 -1.93 7.38
CA TYR A 147 -10.55 -3.38 7.32
C TYR A 147 -9.42 -3.94 6.48
N LEU A 148 -8.67 -4.86 7.03
CA LEU A 148 -7.63 -5.59 6.35
C LEU A 148 -8.02 -7.07 6.28
N HIS A 149 -8.28 -7.56 5.07
CA HIS A 149 -8.35 -8.99 4.79
C HIS A 149 -6.97 -9.48 4.34
N TYR A 150 -6.52 -10.61 4.88
CA TYR A 150 -5.22 -11.18 4.51
C TYR A 150 -5.23 -12.71 4.63
N GLU A 151 -4.42 -13.35 3.80
CA GLU A 151 -4.13 -14.76 3.94
C GLU A 151 -3.31 -14.99 5.21
N ALA A 152 -3.68 -16.00 5.98
CA ALA A 152 -2.96 -16.46 7.17
C ALA A 152 -2.61 -17.94 7.01
N GLY A 153 -1.77 -18.48 7.88
CA GLY A 153 -1.20 -19.83 7.70
C GLY A 153 -2.21 -20.97 7.51
N SER A 154 -3.44 -20.83 8.01
CA SER A 154 -4.51 -21.84 7.89
C SER A 154 -5.78 -21.34 7.23
N GLY A 155 -5.71 -20.26 6.48
CA GLY A 155 -6.89 -19.66 5.84
C GLY A 155 -6.76 -18.17 5.69
N SER A 156 -7.85 -17.43 5.90
CA SER A 156 -7.83 -15.97 5.85
C SER A 156 -8.37 -15.35 7.13
N LYS A 157 -7.92 -14.14 7.42
CA LYS A 157 -8.38 -13.35 8.58
C LYS A 157 -8.83 -11.96 8.16
N LEU A 158 -9.67 -11.38 8.98
CA LEU A 158 -10.07 -9.99 8.90
C LEU A 158 -9.61 -9.25 10.16
N ALA A 159 -8.73 -8.27 10.00
CA ALA A 159 -8.41 -7.32 11.05
C ALA A 159 -9.20 -6.02 10.86
N ARG A 160 -9.57 -5.39 11.98
CA ARG A 160 -10.24 -4.09 12.02
C ARG A 160 -9.49 -3.17 12.98
N PHE A 161 -9.18 -1.98 12.51
CA PHE A 161 -8.48 -0.94 13.27
C PHE A 161 -8.87 0.45 12.73
N ASN A 162 -8.26 1.51 13.24
CA ASN A 162 -8.46 2.88 12.79
C ASN A 162 -7.12 3.60 12.59
N LEU A 163 -7.18 4.83 12.07
CA LEU A 163 -5.98 5.62 11.83
C LEU A 163 -5.22 5.93 13.14
N ALA A 164 -5.92 6.23 14.23
CA ALA A 164 -5.27 6.49 15.53
C ALA A 164 -4.44 5.29 16.01
N TRP A 165 -4.94 4.07 15.81
CA TRP A 165 -4.16 2.86 16.07
C TRP A 165 -2.92 2.80 15.19
N LEU A 166 -3.01 3.04 13.88
CA LEU A 166 -1.87 3.04 12.96
C LEU A 166 -0.79 4.06 13.36
N LEU A 167 -1.20 5.26 13.80
CA LEU A 167 -0.29 6.33 14.24
C LEU A 167 0.59 5.95 15.44
N GLY A 168 0.16 5.00 16.26
CA GLY A 168 0.95 4.42 17.34
C GLY A 168 2.03 3.42 16.88
N GLY A 169 2.21 3.23 15.58
CA GLY A 169 3.22 2.35 15.00
C GLY A 169 4.62 2.94 14.94
N GLU A 170 5.49 2.24 14.23
CA GLU A 170 6.89 2.61 14.02
C GLU A 170 7.04 3.72 12.99
N ARG A 171 8.06 4.56 13.16
CA ARG A 171 8.49 5.53 12.14
C ARG A 171 9.44 4.87 11.16
N THR A 172 9.18 5.06 9.88
CA THR A 172 10.00 4.47 8.81
C THR A 172 11.25 5.31 8.48
N GLY A 173 11.23 6.58 8.86
CA GLY A 173 12.24 7.56 8.43
C GLY A 173 11.93 8.23 7.08
N ASP A 174 10.89 7.77 6.38
CA ASP A 174 10.46 8.34 5.10
C ASP A 174 9.37 9.39 5.30
N GLY A 175 9.73 10.66 5.14
CA GLY A 175 8.81 11.77 5.35
C GLY A 175 8.48 12.04 6.83
N LYS A 176 7.37 12.75 7.04
CA LYS A 176 6.92 13.15 8.38
C LYS A 176 5.41 12.95 8.53
N VAL A 177 5.00 12.58 9.73
CA VAL A 177 3.58 12.64 10.12
C VAL A 177 3.19 14.11 10.29
N PRO A 178 2.24 14.62 9.53
CA PRO A 178 1.83 16.01 9.69
C PRO A 178 1.11 16.22 11.03
N ALA A 179 1.31 17.39 11.63
CA ALA A 179 0.76 17.69 12.95
C ALA A 179 -0.78 17.54 13.04
N TRP A 180 -1.49 17.85 11.95
CA TRP A 180 -2.94 17.70 11.91
C TRP A 180 -3.40 16.23 11.98
N ALA A 181 -2.59 15.26 11.57
CA ALA A 181 -2.96 13.86 11.57
C ALA A 181 -3.12 13.28 12.99
N THR A 182 -2.47 13.89 13.98
CA THR A 182 -2.59 13.48 15.38
C THR A 182 -3.85 14.06 16.06
N GLN A 183 -4.64 14.84 15.33
CA GLN A 183 -5.87 15.47 15.83
C GLN A 183 -7.14 14.82 15.24
N LEU A 184 -6.95 13.79 14.38
CA LEU A 184 -8.02 12.97 13.82
C LEU A 184 -8.33 11.78 14.74
#